data_ba820c4d1c5c886d7182a2b2eb553921
#
_entry.id   ba820c4d1c5c886d7182a2b2eb553921
#
_cell.length_a   1.000
_cell.length_b   1.000
_cell.length_c   1.000
_cell.angle_alpha   90.00
_cell.angle_beta   90.00
_cell.angle_gamma   90.00
#
_symmetry.space_group_name_H-M   'P 1'
#
loop_
_entity.id
_entity.type
_entity.pdbx_description
1 polymer ?
#
loop_
_entity_poly.entity_id
_entity_poly.type
_entity_poly.pdbx_seq_one_letter_code
_entity_poly.pdbx_strand_id
1 'polypeptide(L)' 'MLSVICPIYNEEKYIAKCIESIVQQDYPKDKLEILFVDGMSTDHTREIIEQYTKEYPYIRIIDNPDKVVPHA' A
#
# COMPACT_ATOMS: atom_id res chain seq x y z
N MET A 1 10.13 7.82 12.85
CA MET A 1 9.19 6.95 12.12
C MET A 1 9.41 7.06 10.63
N LEU A 2 9.39 5.94 9.94
CA LEU A 2 9.52 5.90 8.48
C LEU A 2 8.13 5.76 7.86
N SER A 3 7.78 6.69 6.98
CA SER A 3 6.53 6.62 6.22
C SER A 3 6.87 6.37 4.76
N VAL A 4 6.31 5.30 4.20
CA VAL A 4 6.50 4.96 2.81
C VAL A 4 5.18 5.21 2.07
N ILE A 5 5.24 6.05 1.04
CA ILE A 5 4.06 6.37 0.25
C ILE A 5 4.21 5.71 -1.12
N CYS A 6 3.27 4.86 -1.47
CA CYS A 6 3.32 4.09 -2.71
C CYS A 6 2.08 4.38 -3.55
N PRO A 7 2.21 5.17 -4.62
CA PRO A 7 1.11 5.31 -5.56
C PRO A 7 0.94 4.03 -6.35
N ILE A 8 -0.30 3.59 -6.53
CA ILE A 8 -0.60 2.34 -7.23
C ILE A 8 -1.79 2.52 -8.16
N TYR A 9 -1.82 1.73 -9.23
CA TYR A 9 -2.95 1.67 -10.14
C TYR A 9 -2.89 0.36 -10.93
N ASN A 10 -3.93 -0.49 -10.76
CA ASN A 10 -4.06 -1.76 -11.47
C ASN A 10 -2.81 -2.64 -11.41
N GLU A 11 -2.37 -2.94 -10.19
CA GLU A 11 -1.18 -3.74 -9.96
C GLU A 11 -1.48 -5.07 -9.26
N GLU A 12 -2.65 -5.66 -9.50
CA GLU A 12 -3.03 -6.87 -8.80
C GLU A 12 -2.04 -8.03 -8.95
N LYS A 13 -1.31 -8.06 -10.07
CA LYS A 13 -0.33 -9.12 -10.30
C LYS A 13 0.92 -8.98 -9.44
N TYR A 14 1.23 -7.78 -9.01
CA TYR A 14 2.49 -7.49 -8.32
C TYR A 14 2.31 -7.03 -6.89
N ILE A 15 1.12 -6.58 -6.53
CA ILE A 15 0.93 -5.90 -5.25
C ILE A 15 1.18 -6.84 -4.06
N ALA A 16 0.69 -8.07 -4.12
CA ALA A 16 0.90 -9.01 -3.03
C ALA A 16 2.38 -9.28 -2.83
N LYS A 17 3.12 -9.49 -3.91
CA LYS A 17 4.56 -9.72 -3.85
C LYS A 17 5.29 -8.49 -3.31
N CYS A 18 4.85 -7.31 -3.72
CA CYS A 18 5.42 -6.07 -3.24
C CYS A 18 5.22 -5.91 -1.72
N ILE A 19 4.01 -6.17 -1.24
CA ILE A 19 3.70 -6.07 0.18
C ILE A 19 4.51 -7.09 0.98
N GLU A 20 4.57 -8.33 0.51
CA GLU A 20 5.32 -9.36 1.21
C GLU A 20 6.80 -9.02 1.28
N SER A 21 7.35 -8.42 0.24
CA SER A 21 8.73 -7.98 0.25
C SER A 21 8.98 -6.92 1.32
N ILE A 22 8.03 -6.02 1.50
CA ILE A 22 8.14 -4.96 2.49
C ILE A 22 8.05 -5.53 3.91
N VAL A 23 7.07 -6.42 4.14
CA VAL A 23 6.85 -6.94 5.50
C VAL A 23 7.95 -7.89 5.94
N GLN A 24 8.70 -8.46 5.01
CA GLN A 24 9.82 -9.34 5.33
C GLN A 24 11.10 -8.59 5.67
N GLN A 25 11.13 -7.29 5.44
CA GLN A 25 12.30 -6.52 5.75
C GLN A 25 12.51 -6.41 7.25
N ASP A 26 13.78 -6.37 7.63
CA ASP A 26 14.18 -6.33 9.04
C ASP A 26 14.16 -4.88 9.56
N TYR A 27 12.97 -4.30 9.54
CA TYR A 27 12.76 -2.94 10.04
C TYR A 27 11.74 -2.97 11.17
N PRO A 28 11.92 -2.18 12.24
CA PRO A 28 10.95 -2.17 13.35
C PRO A 28 9.57 -1.75 12.87
N LYS A 29 8.60 -2.65 13.01
CA LYS A 29 7.26 -2.40 12.49
C LYS A 29 6.50 -1.34 13.28
N ASP A 30 6.87 -1.12 14.52
CA ASP A 30 6.28 -0.07 15.33
C ASP A 30 6.73 1.33 14.90
N LYS A 31 7.75 1.42 14.05
CA LYS A 31 8.26 2.69 13.53
C LYS A 31 8.09 2.80 12.02
N LEU A 32 7.23 1.97 11.45
CA LEU A 32 7.01 1.91 10.01
C LEU A 32 5.54 2.16 9.70
N GLU A 33 5.29 2.99 8.70
CA GLU A 33 3.96 3.19 8.15
C GLU A 33 4.04 3.08 6.64
N ILE A 34 3.17 2.26 6.05
CA ILE A 34 3.11 2.11 4.60
C ILE A 34 1.75 2.60 4.15
N LEU A 35 1.76 3.57 3.24
CA LEU A 35 0.54 4.18 2.73
C LEU A 35 0.44 3.93 1.24
N PHE A 36 -0.55 3.15 0.85
CA PHE A 36 -0.84 2.93 -0.56
C PHE A 36 -1.88 3.93 -1.02
N VAL A 37 -1.55 4.69 -2.07
CA VAL A 37 -2.46 5.66 -2.66
C VAL A 37 -3.00 5.05 -3.93
N ASP A 38 -4.25 4.61 -3.88
CA ASP A 38 -4.88 3.91 -5.00
C ASP A 38 -5.50 4.90 -5.97
N GLY A 39 -5.08 4.84 -7.23
CA GLY A 39 -5.61 5.69 -8.29
C GLY A 39 -6.91 5.18 -8.89
N MET A 40 -7.78 4.62 -8.06
CA MET A 40 -9.06 4.05 -8.47
C MET A 40 -8.88 2.85 -9.39
N SER A 41 -8.12 1.86 -8.90
CA SER A 41 -7.88 0.62 -9.63
C SER A 41 -9.18 -0.07 -9.99
N THR A 42 -9.23 -0.62 -11.19
CA THR A 42 -10.39 -1.33 -11.69
C THR A 42 -10.26 -2.85 -11.55
N ASP A 43 -9.11 -3.32 -11.12
CA ASP A 43 -8.86 -4.74 -10.85
C ASP A 43 -8.96 -5.03 -9.35
N HIS A 44 -8.35 -6.11 -8.88
CA HIS A 44 -8.42 -6.54 -7.49
C HIS A 44 -7.30 -5.98 -6.61
N THR A 45 -6.53 -5.00 -7.11
CA THR A 45 -5.42 -4.41 -6.36
C THR A 45 -5.86 -3.93 -4.98
N ARG A 46 -6.95 -3.19 -4.94
CA ARG A 46 -7.47 -2.64 -3.69
C ARG A 46 -7.86 -3.72 -2.70
N GLU A 47 -8.55 -4.74 -3.17
CA GLU A 47 -9.00 -5.83 -2.32
C GLU A 47 -7.82 -6.57 -1.69
N ILE A 48 -6.77 -6.78 -2.48
CA ILE A 48 -5.57 -7.45 -1.98
C ILE A 48 -4.94 -6.63 -0.86
N ILE A 49 -4.80 -5.33 -1.07
CA ILE A 49 -4.21 -4.46 -0.05
C ILE A 49 -5.08 -4.43 1.21
N GLU A 50 -6.38 -4.38 1.05
CA GLU A 50 -7.29 -4.36 2.19
C GLU A 50 -7.16 -5.60 3.05
N GLN A 51 -6.91 -6.75 2.45
CA GLN A 51 -6.65 -7.96 3.22
C GLN A 51 -5.38 -7.83 4.05
N TYR A 52 -4.36 -7.23 3.48
CA TYR A 52 -3.10 -7.03 4.22
C TYR A 52 -3.24 -5.98 5.31
N THR A 53 -4.11 -4.98 5.14
CA THR A 53 -4.30 -3.98 6.19
C THR A 53 -4.90 -4.58 7.45
N LYS A 54 -5.67 -5.64 7.31
CA LYS A 54 -6.24 -6.34 8.47
C LYS A 54 -5.19 -7.13 9.22
N GLU A 55 -4.20 -7.65 8.51
CA GLU A 55 -3.14 -8.46 9.11
C GLU A 55 -2.00 -7.59 9.62
N TYR A 56 -1.72 -6.48 8.94
CA TYR A 56 -0.60 -5.59 9.27
C TYR A 56 -1.13 -4.18 9.52
N PRO A 57 -1.31 -3.78 10.79
CA PRO A 57 -1.94 -2.48 11.11
C PRO A 57 -1.14 -1.27 10.62
N TYR A 58 0.13 -1.44 10.31
CA TYR A 58 0.96 -0.34 9.80
C TYR A 58 0.78 -0.11 8.30
N ILE A 59 0.00 -0.96 7.62
CA ILE A 59 -0.31 -0.79 6.21
C ILE A 59 -1.67 -0.12 6.08
N ARG A 60 -1.75 0.93 5.27
CA ARG A 60 -2.98 1.66 5.03
C ARG A 60 -3.17 1.88 3.54
N ILE A 61 -4.42 2.08 3.14
CA ILE A 61 -4.77 2.40 1.77
C ILE A 61 -5.70 3.61 1.76
N ILE A 62 -5.45 4.53 0.84
CA ILE A 62 -6.34 5.67 0.60
C ILE A 62 -6.65 5.76 -0.88
N ASP A 63 -7.80 6.34 -1.20
CA ASP A 63 -8.22 6.54 -2.57
C ASP A 63 -7.70 7.87 -3.09
N ASN A 64 -7.31 7.88 -4.35
CA ASN A 64 -6.95 9.09 -5.06
C ASN A 64 -7.76 9.15 -6.35
N PRO A 65 -8.99 9.68 -6.32
CA PRO A 65 -9.87 9.68 -7.49
C PRO A 65 -9.34 10.48 -8.66
N ASP A 66 -8.45 11.41 -8.41
CA ASP A 66 -7.84 12.22 -9.47
C ASP A 66 -6.66 11.55 -10.14
N LYS A 67 -6.25 10.39 -9.64
CA LYS A 67 -5.09 9.64 -10.13
C LYS A 67 -3.81 10.49 -10.13
N VAL A 68 -3.77 11.45 -9.26
CA VAL A 68 -2.62 12.35 -9.11
C VAL A 68 -1.95 12.04 -7.79
N VAL A 69 -0.64 11.86 -7.84
CA VAL A 69 0.12 11.66 -6.62
C VAL A 69 0.07 12.95 -5.81
N PRO A 70 -0.35 12.90 -4.54
CA PRO A 70 -0.39 14.11 -3.73
C PRO A 70 0.98 14.75 -3.65
N HIS A 71 1.02 16.04 -3.87
CA HIS A 71 2.25 16.79 -3.67
C HIS A 71 2.45 16.95 -2.18
N ALA A 72 3.49 16.37 -1.71
CA ALA A 72 3.83 16.53 -0.31
C ALA A 72 4.33 17.94 -0.06
#